data_dc5f4a6171aa5e4253fa32d8b168bb08
#
_entry.id   dc5f4a6171aa5e4253fa32d8b168bb08
#
_cell.length_a   1.000
_cell.length_b   1.000
_cell.length_c   1.000
_cell.angle_alpha   90.00
_cell.angle_beta   90.00
_cell.angle_gamma   90.00
#
_symmetry.space_group_name_H-M   'P 1'
#
loop_
_entity.id
_entity.type
_entity.pdbx_description
1 polymer ?
#
loop_
_entity_poly.entity_id
_entity_poly.type
_entity_poly.pdbx_seq_one_letter_code
_entity_poly.pdbx_strand_id
1 'polypeptide(L)'
;MLQNKDILMLKLHHAPNSRAGRIVWLLEELKLPYDINTMKFHPSDLKSDEHRARHPLGRIPVLEDNDISIYESGAIVEYILARHAPGKLKPNVNDNTYPQYLQWFHYCEGMVMPPMNTIVVHTIILPEE
;
A
#
# COMPACT_ATOMS: atom_id res chain seq x y z
N MET A 1 -27.56 6.22 -24.72
CA MET A 1 -27.44 5.96 -23.29
C MET A 1 -25.95 5.77 -22.97
N LEU A 2 -25.31 6.78 -22.45
CA LEU A 2 -23.93 6.69 -21.98
C LEU A 2 -23.93 5.79 -20.76
N GLN A 3 -23.34 4.59 -20.87
CA GLN A 3 -23.04 3.75 -19.74
C GLN A 3 -22.20 4.55 -18.75
N ASN A 4 -22.73 4.70 -17.54
CA ASN A 4 -21.98 5.18 -16.40
C ASN A 4 -20.72 4.30 -16.30
N LYS A 5 -19.58 4.78 -16.79
CA LYS A 5 -18.28 4.20 -16.42
C LYS A 5 -18.25 4.37 -14.91
N ASP A 6 -18.31 3.27 -14.18
CA ASP A 6 -18.00 3.26 -12.77
C ASP A 6 -16.68 4.02 -12.60
N ILE A 7 -16.79 5.24 -12.07
CA ILE A 7 -15.61 6.05 -11.82
C ILE A 7 -14.84 5.27 -10.76
N LEU A 8 -13.69 4.76 -11.16
CA LEU A 8 -12.76 4.09 -10.26
C LEU A 8 -12.51 5.02 -9.07
N MET A 9 -12.97 4.62 -7.90
CA MET A 9 -12.85 5.44 -6.69
C MET A 9 -11.80 4.84 -5.74
N LEU A 10 -10.56 4.72 -6.26
CA LEU A 10 -9.45 4.38 -5.40
C LEU A 10 -9.11 5.56 -4.50
N LYS A 11 -9.03 5.33 -3.19
CA LYS A 11 -8.60 6.33 -2.21
C LYS A 11 -7.49 5.75 -1.34
N LEU A 12 -6.34 6.40 -1.38
CA LEU A 12 -5.18 6.00 -0.59
C LEU A 12 -5.06 6.84 0.68
N HIS A 13 -5.02 6.20 1.84
CA HIS A 13 -4.61 6.82 3.09
C HIS A 13 -3.09 6.76 3.21
N HIS A 14 -2.47 7.92 3.24
CA HIS A 14 -1.04 8.14 3.11
C HIS A 14 -0.52 9.03 4.24
N ALA A 15 0.72 8.81 4.64
CA ALA A 15 1.49 9.79 5.39
C ALA A 15 2.91 9.88 4.80
N PRO A 16 3.54 11.06 4.81
CA PRO A 16 4.92 11.22 4.35
C PRO A 16 5.88 10.27 5.07
N ASN A 17 6.93 9.86 4.38
CA ASN A 17 7.97 8.94 4.90
C ASN A 17 7.44 7.58 5.38
N SER A 18 6.32 7.14 4.84
CA SER A 18 5.72 5.84 5.15
C SER A 18 5.74 4.89 3.94
N ARG A 19 5.38 3.64 4.19
CA ARG A 19 5.24 2.65 3.12
C ARG A 19 4.12 2.96 2.11
N ALA A 20 3.24 3.90 2.43
CA ALA A 20 2.22 4.37 1.51
C ALA A 20 2.83 4.99 0.23
N GLY A 21 4.04 5.52 0.29
CA GLY A 21 4.77 6.01 -0.88
C GLY A 21 4.95 4.96 -1.99
N ARG A 22 5.04 3.67 -1.64
CA ARG A 22 5.10 2.57 -2.63
C ARG A 22 3.83 2.48 -3.46
N ILE A 23 2.69 2.71 -2.81
CA ILE A 23 1.39 2.64 -3.47
C ILE A 23 1.18 3.87 -4.34
N VAL A 24 1.60 5.04 -3.88
CA VAL A 24 1.61 6.25 -4.72
C VAL A 24 2.42 5.99 -6.00
N TRP A 25 3.64 5.48 -5.86
CA TRP A 25 4.48 5.16 -7.03
C TRP A 25 3.80 4.18 -7.98
N LEU A 26 3.21 3.10 -7.43
CA LEU A 26 2.52 2.10 -8.26
C LEU A 26 1.34 2.72 -9.03
N LEU A 27 0.51 3.52 -8.36
CA LEU A 27 -0.66 4.15 -8.98
C LEU A 27 -0.25 5.14 -10.08
N GLU A 28 0.81 5.92 -9.85
CA GLU A 28 1.38 6.84 -10.85
C GLU A 28 1.97 6.08 -12.04
N GLU A 29 2.74 5.01 -11.80
CA GLU A 29 3.33 4.18 -12.87
C GLU A 29 2.25 3.54 -13.75
N LEU A 30 1.16 3.11 -13.14
CA LEU A 30 0.02 2.52 -13.84
C LEU A 30 -0.92 3.56 -14.46
N LYS A 31 -0.75 4.85 -14.12
CA LYS A 31 -1.63 5.96 -14.53
C LYS A 31 -3.09 5.71 -14.14
N LEU A 32 -3.31 5.14 -12.96
CA LEU A 32 -4.64 4.92 -12.42
C LEU A 32 -5.12 6.18 -11.70
N PRO A 33 -6.37 6.61 -11.89
CA PRO A 33 -6.92 7.71 -11.14
C PRO A 33 -7.17 7.28 -9.68
N TYR A 34 -6.84 8.16 -8.73
CA TYR A 34 -7.07 7.92 -7.31
C TYR A 34 -7.15 9.25 -6.54
N ASP A 35 -7.78 9.18 -5.39
CA ASP A 35 -7.74 10.23 -4.38
C ASP A 35 -6.72 9.89 -3.30
N ILE A 36 -6.16 10.91 -2.67
CA ILE A 36 -5.20 10.75 -1.58
C ILE A 36 -5.68 11.48 -0.32
N ASN A 37 -5.76 10.75 0.78
CA ASN A 37 -5.96 11.33 2.11
C ASN A 37 -4.61 11.36 2.84
N THR A 38 -4.00 12.53 2.89
CA THR A 38 -2.72 12.72 3.59
C THR A 38 -2.96 12.95 5.08
N MET A 39 -2.39 12.07 5.87
CA MET A 39 -2.43 12.08 7.34
C MET A 39 -1.06 12.47 7.90
N LYS A 40 -1.01 12.92 9.14
CA LYS A 40 0.26 13.05 9.87
C LYS A 40 0.77 11.67 10.26
N PHE A 41 2.07 11.45 10.13
CA PHE A 41 2.72 10.26 10.67
C PHE A 41 2.90 10.40 12.19
N HIS A 42 1.79 10.48 12.87
CA HIS A 42 1.72 10.73 14.33
C HIS A 42 0.55 9.95 14.95
N PRO A 43 0.66 9.51 16.21
CA PRO A 43 -0.41 8.77 16.87
C PRO A 43 -1.77 9.48 16.90
N SER A 44 -1.80 10.82 16.92
CA SER A 44 -3.08 11.56 16.88
C SER A 44 -3.96 11.18 15.71
N ASP A 45 -3.36 10.99 14.53
CA ASP A 45 -4.07 10.65 13.30
C ASP A 45 -4.16 9.14 13.13
N LEU A 46 -3.02 8.44 13.27
CA LEU A 46 -2.93 7.01 13.03
C LEU A 46 -3.70 6.15 14.05
N LYS A 47 -3.89 6.66 15.27
CA LYS A 47 -4.61 5.93 16.33
C LYS A 47 -6.01 6.51 16.60
N SER A 48 -6.47 7.43 15.77
CA SER A 48 -7.85 7.92 15.84
C SER A 48 -8.85 6.78 15.62
N ASP A 49 -10.03 6.89 16.22
CA ASP A 49 -11.08 5.90 16.05
C ASP A 49 -11.50 5.75 14.58
N GLU A 50 -11.54 6.88 13.86
CA GLU A 50 -11.84 6.89 12.44
C GLU A 50 -10.82 6.06 11.62
N HIS A 51 -9.52 6.22 11.87
CA HIS A 51 -8.50 5.46 11.15
C HIS A 51 -8.44 4.00 11.60
N ARG A 52 -8.67 3.72 12.88
CA ARG A 52 -8.75 2.35 13.40
C ARG A 52 -9.94 1.55 12.86
N ALA A 53 -11.00 2.23 12.47
CA ALA A 53 -12.10 1.57 11.75
C ALA A 53 -11.67 1.02 10.39
N ARG A 54 -10.65 1.64 9.74
CA ARG A 54 -10.07 1.17 8.47
C ARG A 54 -8.94 0.16 8.68
N HIS A 55 -8.12 0.38 9.70
CA HIS A 55 -6.96 -0.45 10.03
C HIS A 55 -6.91 -0.69 11.54
N PRO A 56 -7.21 -1.89 12.04
CA PRO A 56 -7.34 -2.16 13.48
C PRO A 56 -6.11 -1.76 14.31
N LEU A 57 -4.90 -1.89 13.73
CA LEU A 57 -3.65 -1.48 14.36
C LEU A 57 -3.32 0.00 14.14
N GLY A 58 -4.16 0.75 13.42
CA GLY A 58 -3.93 2.15 13.11
C GLY A 58 -2.59 2.37 12.43
N ARG A 59 -2.37 1.71 11.28
CA ARG A 59 -1.17 1.82 10.44
C ARG A 59 -1.55 2.29 9.05
N ILE A 60 -0.56 2.59 8.24
CA ILE A 60 -0.66 2.96 6.83
C ILE A 60 0.35 2.15 6.00
N PRO A 61 0.06 1.94 4.69
CA PRO A 61 -1.08 2.40 3.91
C PRO A 61 -2.39 1.67 4.20
N VAL A 62 -3.49 2.32 3.85
CA VAL A 62 -4.81 1.71 3.64
C VAL A 62 -5.31 2.17 2.29
N LEU A 63 -5.83 1.27 1.47
CA LEU A 63 -6.49 1.57 0.21
C LEU A 63 -7.98 1.27 0.35
N GLU A 64 -8.81 2.21 -0.03
CA GLU A 64 -10.24 2.03 -0.23
C GLU A 64 -10.53 1.92 -1.73
N ASP A 65 -11.35 0.96 -2.12
CA ASP A 65 -11.87 0.77 -3.47
C ASP A 65 -13.38 0.53 -3.37
N ASN A 66 -14.17 1.59 -3.51
CA ASN A 66 -15.59 1.59 -3.20
C ASN A 66 -15.85 1.08 -1.76
N ASP A 67 -16.55 -0.04 -1.61
CA ASP A 67 -16.86 -0.64 -0.31
C ASP A 67 -15.73 -1.55 0.25
N ILE A 68 -14.64 -1.72 -0.49
CA ILE A 68 -13.50 -2.53 -0.09
C ILE A 68 -12.50 -1.66 0.62
N SER A 69 -12.05 -2.08 1.80
CA SER A 69 -10.89 -1.49 2.49
C SER A 69 -9.84 -2.57 2.68
N ILE A 70 -8.61 -2.29 2.24
CA ILE A 70 -7.48 -3.22 2.30
C ILE A 70 -6.25 -2.53 2.87
N TYR A 71 -5.53 -3.22 3.73
CA TYR A 71 -4.25 -2.79 4.29
C TYR A 71 -3.17 -3.86 4.06
N GLU A 72 -1.93 -3.63 4.46
CA GLU A 72 -0.69 -4.28 4.07
C GLU A 72 -0.25 -3.86 2.66
N SER A 73 0.89 -3.18 2.58
CA SER A 73 1.37 -2.61 1.30
C SER A 73 1.56 -3.68 0.21
N GLY A 74 2.05 -4.88 0.56
CA GLY A 74 2.17 -5.98 -0.39
C GLY A 74 0.82 -6.47 -0.91
N ALA A 75 -0.16 -6.62 -0.03
CA ALA A 75 -1.52 -7.02 -0.42
C ALA A 75 -2.18 -5.97 -1.32
N ILE A 76 -1.98 -4.69 -1.01
CA ILE A 76 -2.48 -3.58 -1.84
C ILE A 76 -1.85 -3.62 -3.24
N VAL A 77 -0.53 -3.84 -3.34
CA VAL A 77 0.16 -3.98 -4.64
C VAL A 77 -0.44 -5.13 -5.45
N GLU A 78 -0.56 -6.31 -4.86
CA GLU A 78 -1.13 -7.47 -5.56
C GLU A 78 -2.59 -7.24 -5.97
N TYR A 79 -3.39 -6.62 -5.11
CA TYR A 79 -4.77 -6.26 -5.39
C TYR A 79 -4.88 -5.33 -6.60
N ILE A 80 -4.12 -4.24 -6.62
CA ILE A 80 -4.10 -3.27 -7.73
C ILE A 80 -3.68 -3.95 -9.04
N LEU A 81 -2.59 -4.73 -9.01
CA LEU A 81 -2.11 -5.42 -10.21
C LEU A 81 -3.09 -6.46 -10.74
N ALA A 82 -3.78 -7.16 -9.85
CA ALA A 82 -4.74 -8.18 -10.26
C ALA A 82 -6.05 -7.58 -10.79
N ARG A 83 -6.55 -6.54 -10.16
CA ARG A 83 -7.90 -6.03 -10.41
C ARG A 83 -7.95 -4.83 -11.35
N HIS A 84 -6.96 -3.95 -11.26
CA HIS A 84 -6.95 -2.68 -12.01
C HIS A 84 -5.89 -2.61 -13.11
N ALA A 85 -4.92 -3.53 -13.10
CA ALA A 85 -3.84 -3.55 -14.08
C ALA A 85 -3.44 -4.98 -14.49
N PRO A 86 -4.39 -5.83 -14.91
CA PRO A 86 -4.06 -7.21 -15.28
C PRO A 86 -3.02 -7.25 -16.41
N GLY A 87 -2.00 -8.09 -16.23
CA GLY A 87 -0.90 -8.25 -17.20
C GLY A 87 0.15 -7.14 -17.20
N LYS A 88 0.07 -6.17 -16.28
CA LYS A 88 1.08 -5.12 -16.15
C LYS A 88 1.97 -5.35 -14.94
N LEU A 89 3.26 -5.05 -15.06
CA LEU A 89 4.28 -5.08 -13.99
C LEU A 89 4.43 -6.43 -13.27
N LYS A 90 3.76 -7.46 -13.74
CA LYS A 90 3.75 -8.79 -13.13
C LYS A 90 3.71 -9.84 -14.24
N PRO A 91 4.57 -10.88 -14.18
CA PRO A 91 4.51 -11.99 -15.12
C PRO A 91 3.22 -12.82 -14.91
N ASN A 92 2.81 -13.55 -15.96
CA ASN A 92 1.73 -14.50 -15.82
C ASN A 92 2.18 -15.69 -14.95
N VAL A 93 1.22 -16.35 -14.32
CA VAL A 93 1.49 -17.48 -13.41
C VAL A 93 2.20 -18.67 -14.10
N ASN A 94 2.04 -18.78 -15.41
CA ASN A 94 2.67 -19.84 -16.22
C ASN A 94 4.02 -19.42 -16.82
N ASP A 95 4.46 -18.18 -16.61
CA ASP A 95 5.74 -17.70 -17.12
C ASP A 95 6.90 -18.27 -16.29
N ASN A 96 8.00 -18.61 -16.93
CA ASN A 96 9.20 -19.12 -16.27
C ASN A 96 9.81 -18.12 -15.26
N THR A 97 9.49 -16.85 -15.37
CA THR A 97 9.94 -15.78 -14.46
C THR A 97 9.03 -15.59 -13.26
N TYR A 98 7.86 -16.23 -13.21
CA TYR A 98 6.90 -16.06 -12.12
C TYR A 98 7.44 -16.49 -10.75
N PRO A 99 8.15 -17.63 -10.60
CA PRO A 99 8.75 -18.00 -9.31
C PRO A 99 9.74 -16.96 -8.78
N GLN A 100 10.56 -16.38 -9.67
CA GLN A 100 11.49 -15.32 -9.28
C GLN A 100 10.77 -14.03 -8.87
N TYR A 101 9.69 -13.67 -9.57
CA TYR A 101 8.84 -12.56 -9.20
C TYR A 101 8.30 -12.73 -7.77
N LEU A 102 7.71 -13.89 -7.45
CA LEU A 102 7.20 -14.19 -6.12
C LEU A 102 8.31 -14.11 -5.06
N GLN A 103 9.46 -14.74 -5.34
CA GLN A 103 10.59 -14.73 -4.42
C GLN A 103 11.02 -13.30 -4.07
N TRP A 104 11.24 -12.45 -5.04
CA TRP A 104 11.66 -11.06 -4.81
C TRP A 104 10.56 -10.20 -4.20
N PHE A 105 9.31 -10.43 -4.59
CA PHE A 105 8.18 -9.72 -4.00
C PHE A 105 8.10 -9.96 -2.49
N HIS A 106 8.16 -11.22 -2.07
CA HIS A 106 8.12 -11.58 -0.64
C HIS A 106 9.43 -11.28 0.09
N TYR A 107 10.57 -11.28 -0.60
CA TYR A 107 11.87 -10.93 0.00
C TYR A 107 11.87 -9.50 0.56
N CYS A 108 11.19 -8.59 -0.10
CA CYS A 108 11.12 -7.19 0.33
C CYS A 108 10.56 -7.06 1.76
N GLU A 109 9.42 -7.69 2.05
CA GLU A 109 8.79 -7.61 3.37
C GLU A 109 9.36 -8.63 4.37
N GLY A 110 9.83 -9.78 3.90
CA GLY A 110 10.35 -10.85 4.75
C GLY A 110 11.79 -10.67 5.19
N MET A 111 12.62 -10.04 4.37
CA MET A 111 14.07 -9.95 4.63
C MET A 111 14.60 -8.54 4.69
N VAL A 112 14.16 -7.63 3.78
CA VAL A 112 14.68 -6.26 3.72
C VAL A 112 14.04 -5.38 4.78
N MET A 113 12.72 -5.45 4.93
CA MET A 113 11.99 -4.54 5.81
C MET A 113 12.18 -4.79 7.32
N PRO A 114 12.33 -6.01 7.84
CA PRO A 114 12.54 -6.20 9.28
C PRO A 114 13.75 -5.43 9.84
N PRO A 115 14.97 -5.55 9.29
CA PRO A 115 16.10 -4.76 9.79
C PRO A 115 15.91 -3.26 9.56
N MET A 116 15.29 -2.84 8.45
CA MET A 116 14.98 -1.43 8.20
C MET A 116 14.03 -0.86 9.25
N ASN A 117 13.01 -1.62 9.64
CA ASN A 117 12.10 -1.21 10.73
C ASN A 117 12.83 -1.09 12.05
N THR A 118 13.74 -2.01 12.35
CA THR A 118 14.55 -1.95 13.57
C THR A 118 15.38 -0.67 13.60
N ILE A 119 16.04 -0.32 12.49
CA ILE A 119 16.80 0.92 12.38
C ILE A 119 15.89 2.14 12.64
N VAL A 120 14.74 2.20 11.97
CA VAL A 120 13.78 3.32 12.13
C VAL A 120 13.30 3.45 13.59
N VAL A 121 12.99 2.32 14.24
CA VAL A 121 12.58 2.33 15.65
C VAL A 121 13.69 2.90 16.54
N HIS A 122 14.91 2.45 16.38
CA HIS A 122 16.03 2.86 17.25
C HIS A 122 16.56 4.26 16.94
N THR A 123 16.43 4.75 15.69
CA THR A 123 17.01 6.05 15.31
C THR A 123 15.99 7.19 15.31
N ILE A 124 14.69 6.89 15.19
CA ILE A 124 13.66 7.92 14.98
C ILE A 124 12.58 7.89 16.06
N ILE A 125 12.21 6.70 16.54
CA ILE A 125 11.03 6.53 17.39
C ILE A 125 11.40 6.48 18.88
N LEU A 126 12.46 5.76 19.23
CA LEU A 126 12.89 5.68 20.64
C LEU A 126 13.67 6.94 21.02
N PRO A 127 13.45 7.48 22.23
CA PRO A 127 14.27 8.58 22.73
C PRO A 127 15.72 8.11 22.91
N GLU A 128 16.67 9.03 22.65
CA GLU A 128 18.05 8.82 23.04
C GLU A 128 18.11 8.78 24.59
N GLU A 129 18.76 7.77 25.15
CA GLU A 129 19.04 7.69 26.59
C GLU A 129 20.14 8.68 26.98
#